data_43d58e001cdd8a95fe91b91af2961190
#
_entry.id   43d58e001cdd8a95fe91b91af2961190
#
_cell.length_a   1.000
_cell.length_b   1.000
_cell.length_c   1.000
_cell.angle_alpha   90.00
_cell.angle_beta   90.00
_cell.angle_gamma   90.00
#
_symmetry.space_group_name_H-M   'P 1'
#
loop_
_entity.id
_entity.type
_entity.pdbx_description
1 polymer ?
#
loop_
_entity_poly.entity_id
_entity_poly.type
_entity_poly.pdbx_seq_one_letter_code
_entity_poly.pdbx_strand_id
1 'polypeptide(L)'
;MAKVDYATLKKGGFMRQKQKNNFSLRLACVGGTLTAENLKKIAEVAEKYGDGYVHLTSRQGVEIPFIKLDDIDDVKDDLAKGGCKPGVCGPRVRTVTACQGNAVCPSGNINSYDIAVKLNERYFGRELPNKFKFGVTGCQNNCLKAEENDVGIKGAAEVSWKEDACIHCGVCEKACRENAISFEDDKLVIDTEKCNYCGRCAKSCPVDAWDVNEAYIVSFGGTFGNHISKGQEFLPLITSEEQLFRVTDAAIQFFDDHANPGERFKFTIDRVGAEKLQEVLKGAYNG
;
A
#
# COMPACT_ATOMS: atom_id res chain seq x y z
N MET A 1 -16.61 -31.97 -23.38
CA MET A 1 -15.89 -31.24 -22.29
C MET A 1 -16.32 -29.79 -22.35
N ALA A 2 -16.80 -29.23 -21.23
CA ALA A 2 -17.14 -27.80 -21.15
C ALA A 2 -15.88 -26.98 -21.44
N LYS A 3 -16.04 -25.87 -22.17
CA LYS A 3 -14.91 -24.97 -22.48
C LYS A 3 -14.45 -24.31 -21.18
N VAL A 4 -13.18 -24.48 -20.83
CA VAL A 4 -12.58 -23.90 -19.62
C VAL A 4 -12.61 -22.37 -19.71
N ASP A 5 -13.24 -21.72 -18.75
CA ASP A 5 -13.24 -20.25 -18.65
C ASP A 5 -11.98 -19.74 -17.91
N TYR A 6 -10.91 -19.58 -18.68
CA TYR A 6 -9.64 -19.05 -18.15
C TYR A 6 -9.75 -17.62 -17.61
N ALA A 7 -10.72 -16.83 -18.08
CA ALA A 7 -10.89 -15.45 -17.61
C ALA A 7 -11.44 -15.43 -16.19
N THR A 8 -12.46 -16.24 -15.90
CA THR A 8 -13.00 -16.40 -14.55
C THR A 8 -11.98 -16.99 -13.58
N LEU A 9 -11.25 -18.03 -13.99
CA LEU A 9 -10.18 -18.61 -13.17
C LEU A 9 -9.10 -17.57 -12.82
N LYS A 10 -8.67 -16.77 -13.79
CA LYS A 10 -7.72 -15.68 -13.58
C LYS A 10 -8.26 -14.62 -12.61
N LYS A 11 -9.52 -14.25 -12.73
CA LYS A 11 -10.19 -13.32 -11.79
C LYS A 11 -10.15 -13.87 -10.35
N GLY A 12 -10.30 -15.17 -10.17
CA GLY A 12 -10.22 -15.88 -8.89
C GLY A 12 -8.80 -16.26 -8.43
N GLY A 13 -7.75 -15.66 -8.98
CA GLY A 13 -6.37 -15.87 -8.54
C GLY A 13 -5.63 -17.04 -9.20
N PHE A 14 -6.30 -17.85 -10.04
CA PHE A 14 -5.68 -18.99 -10.72
C PHE A 14 -5.06 -18.54 -12.06
N MET A 15 -3.75 -18.43 -12.07
CA MET A 15 -2.98 -18.02 -13.23
C MET A 15 -2.58 -19.22 -14.06
N ARG A 16 -2.98 -19.26 -15.34
CA ARG A 16 -2.58 -20.34 -16.27
C ARG A 16 -1.06 -20.42 -16.36
N GLN A 17 -0.52 -21.62 -16.23
CA GLN A 17 0.90 -21.91 -16.40
C GLN A 17 1.24 -22.33 -17.85
N LYS A 18 2.55 -22.56 -18.09
CA LYS A 18 3.05 -23.12 -19.34
C LYS A 18 2.52 -24.53 -19.57
N GLN A 19 2.43 -25.32 -18.51
CA GLN A 19 1.91 -26.68 -18.54
C GLN A 19 0.40 -26.67 -18.75
N LYS A 20 -0.09 -27.49 -19.67
CA LYS A 20 -1.52 -27.59 -19.97
C LYS A 20 -2.30 -28.01 -18.73
N ASN A 21 -3.43 -27.35 -18.47
CA ASN A 21 -4.34 -27.62 -17.36
C ASN A 21 -3.70 -27.49 -15.95
N ASN A 22 -2.58 -26.75 -15.84
CA ASN A 22 -1.97 -26.40 -14.57
C ASN A 22 -2.07 -24.89 -14.33
N PHE A 23 -2.23 -24.52 -13.07
CA PHE A 23 -2.42 -23.14 -12.61
C PHE A 23 -1.49 -22.82 -11.42
N SER A 24 -1.08 -21.56 -11.34
CA SER A 24 -0.46 -21.01 -10.14
C SER A 24 -1.55 -20.23 -9.40
N LEU A 25 -1.87 -20.63 -8.17
CA LEU A 25 -2.82 -19.95 -7.32
C LEU A 25 -2.11 -18.85 -6.55
N ARG A 26 -2.56 -17.62 -6.70
CA ARG A 26 -2.16 -16.47 -5.88
C ARG A 26 -3.05 -16.35 -4.67
N LEU A 27 -2.45 -16.18 -3.49
CA LEU A 27 -3.17 -15.96 -2.24
C LEU A 27 -3.29 -14.47 -1.91
N ALA A 28 -4.33 -14.11 -1.17
CA ALA A 28 -4.56 -12.76 -0.64
C ALA A 28 -3.78 -12.59 0.67
N CYS A 29 -2.54 -12.10 0.58
CA CYS A 29 -1.69 -11.83 1.74
C CYS A 29 -1.63 -10.32 1.96
N VAL A 30 -2.52 -9.76 2.79
CA VAL A 30 -2.55 -8.32 3.07
C VAL A 30 -1.28 -7.92 3.83
N GLY A 31 -0.58 -6.90 3.33
CA GLY A 31 0.68 -6.45 3.92
C GLY A 31 1.76 -7.53 4.04
N GLY A 32 1.65 -8.63 3.29
CA GLY A 32 2.56 -9.77 3.40
C GLY A 32 2.48 -10.54 4.71
N THR A 33 1.42 -10.33 5.48
CA THR A 33 1.24 -10.94 6.80
C THR A 33 0.44 -12.23 6.70
N LEU A 34 0.97 -13.30 7.27
CA LEU A 34 0.36 -14.61 7.41
C LEU A 34 0.60 -15.12 8.84
N THR A 35 -0.40 -15.74 9.44
CA THR A 35 -0.22 -16.44 10.71
C THR A 35 0.56 -17.74 10.50
N ALA A 36 1.14 -18.28 11.59
CA ALA A 36 1.78 -19.59 11.54
C ALA A 36 0.80 -20.71 11.11
N GLU A 37 -0.49 -20.57 11.45
CA GLU A 37 -1.54 -21.48 11.04
C GLU A 37 -1.83 -21.38 9.53
N ASN A 38 -1.94 -20.16 8.99
CA ASN A 38 -2.05 -19.96 7.54
C ASN A 38 -0.88 -20.62 6.80
N LEU A 39 0.36 -20.42 7.28
CA LEU A 39 1.56 -21.00 6.64
C LEU A 39 1.52 -22.53 6.64
N LYS A 40 1.11 -23.16 7.74
CA LYS A 40 0.93 -24.63 7.80
C LYS A 40 -0.11 -25.09 6.79
N LYS A 41 -1.26 -24.44 6.73
CA LYS A 41 -2.33 -24.79 5.78
C LYS A 41 -1.89 -24.61 4.33
N ILE A 42 -1.17 -23.53 4.03
CA ILE A 42 -0.61 -23.29 2.68
C ILE A 42 0.39 -24.40 2.31
N ALA A 43 1.24 -24.82 3.25
CA ALA A 43 2.19 -25.93 3.03
C ALA A 43 1.45 -27.25 2.75
N GLU A 44 0.46 -27.62 3.56
CA GLU A 44 -0.36 -28.82 3.34
C GLU A 44 -1.03 -28.83 1.96
N VAL A 45 -1.58 -27.68 1.54
CA VAL A 45 -2.22 -27.55 0.21
C VAL A 45 -1.19 -27.64 -0.92
N ALA A 46 -0.01 -27.05 -0.73
CA ALA A 46 1.07 -27.11 -1.71
C ALA A 46 1.62 -28.54 -1.88
N GLU A 47 1.71 -29.30 -0.78
CA GLU A 47 2.11 -30.72 -0.79
C GLU A 47 1.04 -31.62 -1.44
N LYS A 48 -0.23 -31.37 -1.13
CA LYS A 48 -1.34 -32.23 -1.59
C LYS A 48 -1.72 -32.00 -3.05
N TYR A 49 -1.75 -30.75 -3.51
CA TYR A 49 -2.31 -30.38 -4.84
C TYR A 49 -1.31 -29.72 -5.78
N GLY A 50 -0.19 -29.24 -5.26
CA GLY A 50 0.89 -28.62 -6.01
C GLY A 50 2.07 -29.56 -6.22
N ASP A 51 3.26 -28.97 -6.27
CA ASP A 51 4.54 -29.70 -6.44
C ASP A 51 5.40 -29.61 -5.16
N GLY A 52 4.78 -29.49 -3.99
CA GLY A 52 5.40 -29.47 -2.67
C GLY A 52 6.15 -28.21 -2.31
N TYR A 53 5.95 -27.10 -3.03
CA TYR A 53 6.57 -25.82 -2.70
C TYR A 53 5.65 -24.63 -2.97
N VAL A 54 6.01 -23.48 -2.40
CA VAL A 54 5.37 -22.20 -2.63
C VAL A 54 6.36 -21.19 -3.21
N HIS A 55 5.88 -20.20 -3.96
CA HIS A 55 6.67 -19.11 -4.48
C HIS A 55 6.25 -17.79 -3.82
N LEU A 56 7.23 -17.07 -3.24
CA LEU A 56 7.00 -15.73 -2.69
C LEU A 56 7.13 -14.69 -3.80
N THR A 57 6.09 -13.88 -3.97
CA THR A 57 6.04 -12.87 -5.03
C THR A 57 6.66 -11.54 -4.60
N SER A 58 7.09 -10.73 -5.56
CA SER A 58 7.60 -9.37 -5.32
C SER A 58 6.57 -8.42 -4.67
N ARG A 59 5.28 -8.78 -4.67
CA ARG A 59 4.20 -8.03 -4.03
C ARG A 59 3.74 -8.67 -2.73
N GLN A 60 4.67 -9.27 -1.97
CA GLN A 60 4.39 -9.85 -0.66
C GLN A 60 3.31 -10.96 -0.68
N GLY A 61 3.03 -11.53 -1.82
CA GLY A 61 2.05 -12.59 -1.95
C GLY A 61 2.70 -13.97 -1.98
N VAL A 62 1.89 -15.01 -1.76
CA VAL A 62 2.26 -16.41 -1.92
C VAL A 62 1.57 -16.97 -3.16
N GLU A 63 2.28 -17.73 -3.95
CA GLU A 63 1.73 -18.52 -5.06
C GLU A 63 1.97 -20.01 -4.79
N ILE A 64 0.94 -20.83 -5.03
CA ILE A 64 1.04 -22.29 -5.05
C ILE A 64 0.99 -22.72 -6.53
N PRO A 65 2.10 -23.14 -7.13
CA PRO A 65 2.13 -23.58 -8.51
C PRO A 65 1.66 -25.03 -8.67
N PHE A 66 1.45 -25.43 -9.94
CA PHE A 66 1.09 -26.78 -10.39
C PHE A 66 -0.26 -27.32 -9.92
N ILE A 67 -1.19 -26.45 -9.47
CA ILE A 67 -2.57 -26.84 -9.20
C ILE A 67 -3.22 -27.31 -10.51
N LYS A 68 -3.79 -28.51 -10.51
CA LYS A 68 -4.50 -29.04 -11.67
C LYS A 68 -5.91 -28.44 -11.77
N LEU A 69 -6.42 -28.39 -12.99
CA LEU A 69 -7.75 -27.84 -13.27
C LEU A 69 -8.85 -28.51 -12.43
N ASP A 70 -8.77 -29.84 -12.30
CA ASP A 70 -9.80 -30.65 -11.64
C ASP A 70 -9.75 -30.49 -10.10
N ASP A 71 -8.64 -30.02 -9.53
CA ASP A 71 -8.45 -29.86 -8.08
C ASP A 71 -8.81 -28.46 -7.57
N ILE A 72 -9.19 -27.52 -8.45
CA ILE A 72 -9.36 -26.09 -8.11
C ILE A 72 -10.35 -25.86 -6.97
N ASP A 73 -11.48 -26.55 -6.99
CA ASP A 73 -12.51 -26.34 -5.96
C ASP A 73 -12.11 -26.99 -4.62
N ASP A 74 -11.50 -28.17 -4.63
CA ASP A 74 -10.94 -28.79 -3.43
C ASP A 74 -9.84 -27.93 -2.79
N VAL A 75 -9.00 -27.31 -3.60
CA VAL A 75 -7.94 -26.37 -3.15
C VAL A 75 -8.55 -25.15 -2.45
N LYS A 76 -9.61 -24.57 -3.00
CA LYS A 76 -10.31 -23.43 -2.36
C LYS A 76 -10.90 -23.85 -1.00
N ASP A 77 -11.55 -25.02 -0.94
CA ASP A 77 -12.19 -25.53 0.26
C ASP A 77 -11.17 -25.84 1.35
N ASP A 78 -10.04 -26.49 1.00
CA ASP A 78 -9.00 -26.79 1.95
C ASP A 78 -8.28 -25.52 2.48
N LEU A 79 -8.03 -24.53 1.62
CA LEU A 79 -7.48 -23.24 2.03
C LEU A 79 -8.44 -22.48 2.96
N ALA A 80 -9.74 -22.51 2.68
CA ALA A 80 -10.75 -21.84 3.49
C ALA A 80 -10.78 -22.36 4.93
N LYS A 81 -10.57 -23.68 5.15
CA LYS A 81 -10.44 -24.29 6.47
C LYS A 81 -9.31 -23.70 7.32
N GLY A 82 -8.25 -23.18 6.67
CA GLY A 82 -7.15 -22.47 7.33
C GLY A 82 -7.26 -20.96 7.27
N GLY A 83 -8.43 -20.40 6.93
CA GLY A 83 -8.64 -18.95 6.83
C GLY A 83 -7.90 -18.29 5.65
N CYS A 84 -7.33 -19.09 4.75
CA CYS A 84 -6.64 -18.57 3.56
C CYS A 84 -7.62 -18.33 2.41
N LYS A 85 -7.42 -17.23 1.68
CA LYS A 85 -8.29 -16.87 0.55
C LYS A 85 -7.48 -16.72 -0.73
N PRO A 86 -8.03 -17.14 -1.89
CA PRO A 86 -7.48 -16.77 -3.18
C PRO A 86 -7.38 -15.26 -3.34
N GLY A 87 -6.30 -14.81 -3.95
CA GLY A 87 -6.15 -13.43 -4.38
C GLY A 87 -6.95 -13.16 -5.66
N VAL A 88 -6.85 -11.94 -6.16
CA VAL A 88 -7.51 -11.55 -7.41
C VAL A 88 -6.49 -11.11 -8.46
N CYS A 89 -6.83 -11.39 -9.72
CA CYS A 89 -6.07 -10.94 -10.89
C CYS A 89 -7.01 -10.29 -11.92
N GLY A 90 -6.43 -9.71 -13.00
CA GLY A 90 -7.24 -9.03 -14.02
C GLY A 90 -7.53 -7.56 -13.66
N PRO A 91 -8.58 -6.96 -14.21
CA PRO A 91 -8.94 -5.55 -14.05
C PRO A 91 -9.68 -5.32 -12.73
N ARG A 92 -8.94 -5.41 -11.61
CA ARG A 92 -9.47 -5.31 -10.25
C ARG A 92 -8.46 -4.67 -9.31
N VAL A 93 -8.95 -4.17 -8.18
CA VAL A 93 -8.10 -3.77 -7.05
C VAL A 93 -7.40 -5.00 -6.49
N ARG A 94 -6.06 -4.92 -6.39
CA ARG A 94 -5.19 -5.98 -5.89
C ARG A 94 -5.10 -5.97 -4.38
N THR A 95 -4.68 -7.09 -3.81
CA THR A 95 -4.28 -7.16 -2.40
C THR A 95 -3.32 -6.04 -2.08
N VAL A 96 -3.57 -5.33 -0.99
CA VAL A 96 -2.76 -4.18 -0.55
C VAL A 96 -1.44 -4.68 0.01
N THR A 97 -0.35 -4.05 -0.39
CA THR A 97 0.99 -4.31 0.15
C THR A 97 1.34 -3.28 1.22
N ALA A 98 2.00 -3.71 2.29
CA ALA A 98 2.41 -2.82 3.37
C ALA A 98 3.73 -3.25 4.01
N CYS A 99 4.47 -2.30 4.58
CA CYS A 99 5.53 -2.64 5.52
C CYS A 99 4.94 -2.86 6.93
N GLN A 100 5.76 -3.22 7.91
CA GLN A 100 5.30 -3.54 9.27
C GLN A 100 4.83 -2.32 10.07
N GLY A 101 5.22 -1.10 9.67
CA GLY A 101 4.81 0.13 10.34
C GLY A 101 5.32 0.26 11.78
N ASN A 102 4.69 1.19 12.53
CA ASN A 102 5.07 1.50 13.91
C ASN A 102 4.77 0.38 14.91
N ALA A 103 3.98 -0.61 14.56
CA ALA A 103 3.76 -1.78 15.40
C ALA A 103 5.03 -2.62 15.65
N VAL A 104 6.02 -2.53 14.74
CA VAL A 104 7.27 -3.31 14.80
C VAL A 104 8.50 -2.45 14.56
N CYS A 105 8.44 -1.49 13.64
CA CYS A 105 9.58 -0.71 13.19
C CYS A 105 9.72 0.59 13.99
N PRO A 106 10.89 0.87 14.63
CA PRO A 106 11.10 2.11 15.38
C PRO A 106 11.06 3.38 14.52
N SER A 107 11.28 3.25 13.22
CA SER A 107 11.13 4.37 12.29
C SER A 107 9.69 4.62 11.85
N GLY A 108 8.75 3.71 12.14
CA GLY A 108 7.34 3.84 11.76
C GLY A 108 6.69 5.06 12.41
N ASN A 109 5.86 5.77 11.64
CA ASN A 109 5.02 6.87 12.13
C ASN A 109 3.55 6.46 12.18
N ILE A 110 3.14 5.48 11.36
CA ILE A 110 1.78 4.95 11.29
C ILE A 110 1.78 3.41 11.40
N ASN A 111 0.66 2.85 11.80
CA ASN A 111 0.41 1.41 11.67
C ASN A 111 0.03 1.08 10.22
N SER A 112 1.04 0.87 9.38
CA SER A 112 0.82 0.61 7.95
C SER A 112 0.07 -0.69 7.66
N TYR A 113 0.16 -1.68 8.54
CA TYR A 113 -0.61 -2.92 8.41
C TYR A 113 -2.11 -2.69 8.64
N ASP A 114 -2.47 -1.94 9.67
CA ASP A 114 -3.87 -1.60 9.96
C ASP A 114 -4.51 -0.80 8.80
N ILE A 115 -3.81 0.20 8.29
CA ILE A 115 -4.24 0.95 7.11
C ILE A 115 -4.40 0.03 5.89
N ALA A 116 -3.47 -0.91 5.68
CA ALA A 116 -3.57 -1.87 4.58
C ALA A 116 -4.76 -2.81 4.71
N VAL A 117 -5.08 -3.26 5.92
CA VAL A 117 -6.28 -4.08 6.20
C VAL A 117 -7.54 -3.29 5.87
N LYS A 118 -7.68 -2.07 6.38
CA LYS A 118 -8.85 -1.19 6.13
C LYS A 118 -9.03 -0.89 4.63
N LEU A 119 -7.94 -0.58 3.91
CA LEU A 119 -7.97 -0.39 2.46
C LEU A 119 -8.36 -1.67 1.72
N ASN A 120 -7.85 -2.81 2.17
CA ASN A 120 -8.17 -4.10 1.54
C ASN A 120 -9.62 -4.50 1.76
N GLU A 121 -10.16 -4.30 2.95
CA GLU A 121 -11.58 -4.53 3.25
C GLU A 121 -12.50 -3.64 2.39
N ARG A 122 -12.10 -2.39 2.18
CA ARG A 122 -12.89 -1.41 1.42
C ARG A 122 -12.88 -1.66 -0.09
N TYR A 123 -11.76 -2.11 -0.65
CA TYR A 123 -11.57 -2.08 -2.11
C TYR A 123 -11.19 -3.40 -2.74
N PHE A 124 -10.74 -4.41 -2.01
CA PHE A 124 -10.24 -5.65 -2.57
C PHE A 124 -11.23 -6.29 -3.54
N GLY A 125 -10.76 -6.60 -4.74
CA GLY A 125 -11.55 -7.26 -5.75
C GLY A 125 -12.54 -6.36 -6.50
N ARG A 126 -12.69 -5.06 -6.16
CA ARG A 126 -13.51 -4.12 -6.92
C ARG A 126 -13.10 -4.16 -8.39
N GLU A 127 -14.06 -4.36 -9.28
CA GLU A 127 -13.84 -4.32 -10.72
C GLU A 127 -13.57 -2.89 -11.17
N LEU A 128 -12.59 -2.71 -12.04
CA LEU A 128 -12.12 -1.43 -12.56
C LEU A 128 -11.71 -1.62 -14.01
N PRO A 129 -11.54 -0.56 -14.82
CA PRO A 129 -11.08 -0.68 -16.20
C PRO A 129 -9.74 -1.41 -16.38
N ASN A 130 -8.85 -1.38 -15.36
CA ASN A 130 -7.62 -2.17 -15.30
C ASN A 130 -7.26 -2.47 -13.84
N LYS A 131 -6.16 -3.22 -13.63
CA LYS A 131 -5.62 -3.48 -12.28
C LYS A 131 -5.29 -2.18 -11.57
N PHE A 132 -5.62 -2.13 -10.28
CA PHE A 132 -5.31 -1.03 -9.39
C PHE A 132 -4.59 -1.53 -8.14
N LYS A 133 -3.59 -0.80 -7.68
CA LYS A 133 -2.70 -1.23 -6.60
C LYS A 133 -2.55 -0.14 -5.56
N PHE A 134 -2.61 -0.55 -4.30
CA PHE A 134 -2.19 0.24 -3.16
C PHE A 134 -0.87 -0.28 -2.60
N GLY A 135 -0.05 0.65 -2.09
CA GLY A 135 1.14 0.34 -1.31
C GLY A 135 1.22 1.28 -0.11
N VAL A 136 1.43 0.73 1.09
CA VAL A 136 1.47 1.49 2.33
C VAL A 136 2.83 1.30 3.02
N THR A 137 3.55 2.38 3.28
CA THR A 137 4.81 2.35 4.05
C THR A 137 4.68 3.20 5.31
N GLY A 138 5.27 2.74 6.41
CA GLY A 138 5.09 3.36 7.73
C GLY A 138 5.86 4.65 7.98
N CYS A 139 6.78 5.04 7.09
CA CYS A 139 7.62 6.24 7.26
C CYS A 139 8.32 6.66 5.96
N GLN A 140 9.08 7.76 6.00
CA GLN A 140 9.80 8.32 4.85
C GLN A 140 10.99 7.48 4.36
N ASN A 141 11.43 6.43 5.09
CA ASN A 141 12.41 5.48 4.56
C ASN A 141 11.86 4.68 3.36
N ASN A 142 10.54 4.62 3.21
CA ASN A 142 9.84 4.09 2.04
C ASN A 142 10.32 2.71 1.56
N CYS A 143 10.59 1.81 2.50
CA CYS A 143 11.15 0.47 2.22
C CYS A 143 10.29 -0.37 1.26
N LEU A 144 8.97 -0.11 1.23
CA LEU A 144 8.02 -0.76 0.32
C LEU A 144 7.92 -0.07 -1.05
N LYS A 145 8.51 1.11 -1.22
CA LYS A 145 8.41 1.93 -2.44
C LYS A 145 6.95 2.22 -2.81
N ALA A 146 6.25 2.88 -1.90
CA ALA A 146 4.82 3.17 -2.04
C ALA A 146 4.48 3.87 -3.36
N GLU A 147 5.33 4.79 -3.81
CA GLU A 147 5.14 5.55 -5.07
C GLU A 147 5.19 4.71 -6.37
N GLU A 148 5.52 3.42 -6.29
CA GLU A 148 5.44 2.50 -7.44
C GLU A 148 4.01 1.94 -7.65
N ASN A 149 3.07 2.28 -6.79
CA ASN A 149 1.69 1.84 -6.86
C ASN A 149 0.76 2.91 -7.44
N ASP A 150 -0.41 2.52 -7.90
CA ASP A 150 -1.41 3.45 -8.44
C ASP A 150 -1.80 4.49 -7.38
N VAL A 151 -1.91 4.06 -6.11
CA VAL A 151 -1.93 4.94 -4.93
C VAL A 151 -0.88 4.46 -3.93
N GLY A 152 0.05 5.33 -3.59
CA GLY A 152 1.09 5.10 -2.61
C GLY A 152 0.88 5.95 -1.36
N ILE A 153 0.90 5.33 -0.18
CA ILE A 153 0.69 5.99 1.11
C ILE A 153 1.96 5.85 1.93
N LYS A 154 2.53 6.98 2.35
CA LYS A 154 3.67 7.04 3.26
C LYS A 154 3.24 7.61 4.60
N GLY A 155 3.56 6.93 5.69
CA GLY A 155 3.39 7.44 7.03
C GLY A 155 4.26 8.65 7.29
N ALA A 156 3.66 9.69 7.82
CA ALA A 156 4.27 10.94 8.20
C ALA A 156 3.99 11.25 9.67
N ALA A 157 4.73 12.17 10.24
CA ALA A 157 4.51 12.73 11.56
C ALA A 157 4.28 14.23 11.41
N GLU A 158 3.09 14.69 11.74
CA GLU A 158 2.84 16.11 11.98
C GLU A 158 3.38 16.45 13.36
N VAL A 159 4.31 17.36 13.43
CA VAL A 159 5.00 17.70 14.68
C VAL A 159 4.77 19.16 15.04
N SER A 160 4.54 19.45 16.32
CA SER A 160 4.52 20.79 16.88
C SER A 160 5.43 20.89 18.10
N TRP A 161 6.23 21.96 18.14
CA TRP A 161 7.19 22.20 19.21
C TRP A 161 6.52 22.86 20.43
N LYS A 162 6.89 22.36 21.62
CA LYS A 162 6.47 22.89 22.92
C LYS A 162 7.62 23.67 23.52
N GLU A 163 7.58 24.99 23.43
CA GLU A 163 8.63 25.88 23.92
C GLU A 163 8.87 25.69 25.43
N ASP A 164 7.80 25.64 26.22
CA ASP A 164 7.89 25.52 27.69
C ASP A 164 8.54 24.21 28.17
N ALA A 165 8.54 23.16 27.35
CA ALA A 165 9.17 21.89 27.69
C ALA A 165 10.59 21.77 27.13
N CYS A 166 11.03 22.72 26.30
CA CYS A 166 12.31 22.64 25.58
C CYS A 166 13.48 23.11 26.46
N ILE A 167 14.55 22.33 26.48
CA ILE A 167 15.81 22.68 27.16
C ILE A 167 16.89 23.24 26.23
N HIS A 168 16.55 23.57 24.99
CA HIS A 168 17.42 24.15 23.97
C HIS A 168 18.72 23.36 23.71
N CYS A 169 18.68 22.02 23.81
CA CYS A 169 19.86 21.16 23.66
C CYS A 169 20.35 20.95 22.23
N GLY A 170 19.57 21.38 21.19
CA GLY A 170 19.92 21.27 19.78
C GLY A 170 19.92 19.84 19.20
N VAL A 171 19.46 18.84 19.93
CA VAL A 171 19.45 17.44 19.47
C VAL A 171 18.53 17.25 18.26
N CYS A 172 17.35 17.91 18.24
CA CYS A 172 16.40 17.84 17.14
C CYS A 172 16.95 18.44 15.84
N GLU A 173 17.69 19.55 15.92
CA GLU A 173 18.38 20.16 14.79
C GLU A 173 19.43 19.22 14.20
N LYS A 174 20.30 18.64 15.03
CA LYS A 174 21.33 17.67 14.62
C LYS A 174 20.74 16.36 14.07
N ALA A 175 19.56 15.95 14.55
CA ALA A 175 18.88 14.75 14.09
C ALA A 175 18.17 14.95 12.74
N CYS A 176 17.91 16.19 12.33
CA CYS A 176 17.22 16.52 11.10
C CYS A 176 18.12 16.28 9.87
N ARG A 177 17.80 15.26 9.07
CA ARG A 177 18.57 14.92 7.87
C ARG A 177 18.31 15.87 6.70
N GLU A 178 17.20 16.59 6.73
CA GLU A 178 16.81 17.55 5.72
C GLU A 178 17.29 18.96 6.04
N ASN A 179 17.95 19.16 7.19
CA ASN A 179 18.34 20.48 7.69
C ASN A 179 17.16 21.47 7.73
N ALA A 180 15.99 20.97 8.11
CA ALA A 180 14.74 21.73 8.17
C ALA A 180 14.48 22.35 9.54
N ILE A 181 15.38 22.19 10.52
CA ILE A 181 15.24 22.73 11.88
C ILE A 181 16.44 23.60 12.17
N SER A 182 16.18 24.79 12.69
CA SER A 182 17.18 25.74 13.21
C SER A 182 16.65 26.42 14.48
N PHE A 183 17.55 27.05 15.23
CA PHE A 183 17.20 27.96 16.31
C PHE A 183 17.59 29.37 15.92
N GLU A 184 16.65 30.32 15.99
CA GLU A 184 16.82 31.74 15.73
C GLU A 184 16.33 32.48 16.98
N ASP A 185 17.20 33.25 17.63
CA ASP A 185 16.90 33.98 18.89
C ASP A 185 16.20 33.09 19.95
N ASP A 186 16.79 31.91 20.21
CA ASP A 186 16.26 30.88 21.12
C ASP A 186 14.90 30.28 20.72
N LYS A 187 14.35 30.62 19.55
CA LYS A 187 13.13 30.04 19.00
C LYS A 187 13.43 28.99 17.95
N LEU A 188 12.75 27.87 18.07
CA LEU A 188 12.85 26.80 17.07
C LEU A 188 12.05 27.18 15.82
N VAL A 189 12.71 27.11 14.66
CA VAL A 189 12.12 27.35 13.35
C VAL A 189 12.13 26.05 12.56
N ILE A 190 10.99 25.72 11.93
CA ILE A 190 10.86 24.58 11.01
C ILE A 190 10.66 25.12 9.60
N ASP A 191 11.60 24.83 8.71
CA ASP A 191 11.46 25.05 7.28
C ASP A 191 10.53 23.97 6.69
N THR A 192 9.26 24.32 6.49
CA THR A 192 8.23 23.40 6.01
C THR A 192 8.44 22.97 4.55
N GLU A 193 9.23 23.70 3.77
CA GLU A 193 9.55 23.32 2.38
C GLU A 193 10.61 22.21 2.35
N LYS A 194 11.52 22.20 3.33
CA LYS A 194 12.53 21.13 3.47
C LYS A 194 12.03 19.94 4.30
N CYS A 195 11.08 20.15 5.17
CA CYS A 195 10.60 19.12 6.08
C CYS A 195 9.90 18.00 5.32
N ASN A 196 10.40 16.75 5.45
CA ASN A 196 9.79 15.56 4.88
C ASN A 196 8.84 14.82 5.84
N TYR A 197 8.50 15.42 6.97
CA TYR A 197 7.59 14.88 7.99
C TYR A 197 8.00 13.51 8.55
N CYS A 198 9.30 13.27 8.69
CA CYS A 198 9.81 11.98 9.20
C CYS A 198 9.68 11.78 10.72
N GLY A 199 9.40 12.83 11.47
CA GLY A 199 9.23 12.78 12.94
C GLY A 199 10.52 12.53 13.74
N ARG A 200 11.72 12.63 13.11
CA ARG A 200 13.00 12.40 13.81
C ARG A 200 13.25 13.38 14.93
N CYS A 201 12.91 14.64 14.73
CA CYS A 201 13.06 15.70 15.75
C CYS A 201 12.38 15.30 17.06
N ALA A 202 11.14 14.84 16.98
CA ALA A 202 10.40 14.39 18.15
C ALA A 202 10.98 13.12 18.76
N LYS A 203 11.27 12.10 17.94
CA LYS A 203 11.83 10.81 18.39
C LYS A 203 13.21 10.93 19.04
N SER A 204 13.97 11.97 18.73
CA SER A 204 15.30 12.22 19.30
C SER A 204 15.28 13.15 20.50
N CYS A 205 14.14 13.77 20.81
CA CYS A 205 14.03 14.72 21.90
C CYS A 205 14.13 14.01 23.27
N PRO A 206 15.07 14.41 24.15
CA PRO A 206 15.24 13.74 25.44
C PRO A 206 14.22 14.17 26.52
N VAL A 207 13.40 15.20 26.24
CA VAL A 207 12.46 15.82 27.19
C VAL A 207 11.04 15.93 26.69
N ASP A 208 10.69 15.21 25.63
CA ASP A 208 9.36 15.18 25.02
C ASP A 208 8.78 16.58 24.68
N ALA A 209 9.65 17.50 24.24
CA ALA A 209 9.25 18.87 23.84
C ALA A 209 8.56 18.94 22.47
N TRP A 210 7.87 17.88 22.05
CA TRP A 210 7.15 17.78 20.77
C TRP A 210 5.83 17.07 20.95
N ASP A 211 4.78 17.62 20.38
CA ASP A 211 3.57 16.87 20.09
C ASP A 211 3.69 16.22 18.71
N VAL A 212 3.16 15.00 18.57
CA VAL A 212 3.27 14.21 17.37
C VAL A 212 1.91 13.60 17.03
N ASN A 213 1.40 13.93 15.86
CA ASN A 213 0.21 13.30 15.29
C ASN A 213 0.56 12.43 14.10
N GLU A 214 -0.12 11.30 13.95
CA GLU A 214 -0.02 10.49 12.75
C GLU A 214 -0.56 11.26 11.54
N ALA A 215 0.16 11.16 10.43
CA ALA A 215 -0.21 11.81 9.19
C ALA A 215 0.22 10.97 7.97
N TYR A 216 -0.25 11.37 6.79
CA TYR A 216 -0.04 10.61 5.57
C TYR A 216 0.36 11.53 4.42
N ILE A 217 1.36 11.07 3.65
CA ILE A 217 1.70 11.63 2.34
C ILE A 217 1.22 10.64 1.29
N VAL A 218 0.41 11.11 0.35
CA VAL A 218 -0.21 10.24 -0.66
C VAL A 218 0.26 10.63 -2.06
N SER A 219 0.71 9.63 -2.80
CA SER A 219 1.11 9.76 -4.20
C SER A 219 0.19 8.96 -5.12
N PHE A 220 -0.01 9.45 -6.35
CA PHE A 220 -0.95 8.93 -7.32
C PHE A 220 -0.29 8.66 -8.67
N GLY A 221 -0.72 7.60 -9.35
CA GLY A 221 -0.29 7.29 -10.71
C GLY A 221 1.07 6.61 -10.80
N GLY A 222 1.55 5.99 -9.72
CA GLY A 222 2.76 5.17 -9.78
C GLY A 222 2.57 3.91 -10.61
N THR A 223 3.60 3.51 -11.34
CA THR A 223 3.65 2.27 -12.08
C THR A 223 5.08 1.72 -12.16
N PHE A 224 5.23 0.43 -11.97
CA PHE A 224 6.50 -0.26 -12.06
C PHE A 224 6.33 -1.60 -12.78
N GLY A 225 6.90 -1.70 -13.96
CA GLY A 225 6.78 -2.85 -14.88
C GLY A 225 7.37 -2.47 -16.23
N ASN A 226 6.66 -2.75 -17.34
CA ASN A 226 7.10 -2.33 -18.69
C ASN A 226 7.26 -0.81 -18.82
N HIS A 227 6.47 -0.07 -18.04
CA HIS A 227 6.60 1.38 -17.88
C HIS A 227 6.89 1.67 -16.43
N ILE A 228 7.87 2.54 -16.17
CA ILE A 228 8.28 2.96 -14.85
C ILE A 228 7.96 4.45 -14.69
N SER A 229 7.16 4.78 -13.68
CA SER A 229 6.85 6.14 -13.30
C SER A 229 6.62 6.21 -11.80
N LYS A 230 7.22 7.20 -11.16
CA LYS A 230 6.95 7.52 -9.76
C LYS A 230 5.59 8.22 -9.65
N GLY A 231 4.80 7.86 -8.65
CA GLY A 231 3.57 8.56 -8.33
C GLY A 231 3.83 10.00 -7.90
N GLN A 232 2.89 10.89 -8.20
CA GLN A 232 2.97 12.33 -7.91
C GLN A 232 2.13 12.67 -6.69
N GLU A 233 2.61 13.60 -5.87
CA GLU A 233 1.92 14.15 -4.71
C GLU A 233 1.17 15.40 -5.17
N PHE A 234 -0.17 15.44 -4.95
CA PHE A 234 -1.05 16.53 -5.37
C PHE A 234 -1.68 17.29 -4.21
N LEU A 235 -1.51 16.75 -3.00
CA LEU A 235 -2.16 17.25 -1.79
C LEU A 235 -1.13 17.59 -0.72
N PRO A 236 -1.46 18.53 0.19
CA PRO A 236 -0.69 18.71 1.41
C PRO A 236 -0.79 17.47 2.31
N LEU A 237 -0.15 17.54 3.47
CA LEU A 237 -0.18 16.49 4.49
C LEU A 237 -1.62 16.14 4.88
N ILE A 238 -1.96 14.87 4.85
CA ILE A 238 -3.26 14.35 5.30
C ILE A 238 -3.13 14.01 6.78
N THR A 239 -4.01 14.53 7.63
CA THR A 239 -3.90 14.47 9.09
C THR A 239 -4.92 13.56 9.78
N SER A 240 -5.79 12.89 9.01
CA SER A 240 -6.73 11.90 9.56
C SER A 240 -6.98 10.74 8.61
N GLU A 241 -7.34 9.58 9.18
CA GLU A 241 -7.73 8.42 8.39
C GLU A 241 -8.99 8.69 7.56
N GLU A 242 -9.96 9.44 8.10
CA GLU A 242 -11.17 9.78 7.39
C GLU A 242 -10.86 10.58 6.11
N GLN A 243 -10.00 11.57 6.22
CA GLN A 243 -9.52 12.35 5.08
C GLN A 243 -8.76 11.47 4.08
N LEU A 244 -7.91 10.55 4.56
CA LEU A 244 -7.20 9.58 3.73
C LEU A 244 -8.18 8.73 2.91
N PHE A 245 -9.25 8.23 3.53
CA PHE A 245 -10.23 7.39 2.83
C PHE A 245 -11.07 8.20 1.85
N ARG A 246 -11.48 9.44 2.16
CA ARG A 246 -12.16 10.30 1.18
C ARG A 246 -11.31 10.54 -0.06
N VAL A 247 -10.04 10.82 0.13
CA VAL A 247 -9.08 11.05 -0.98
C VAL A 247 -8.85 9.78 -1.80
N THR A 248 -8.73 8.61 -1.15
CA THR A 248 -8.57 7.35 -1.88
C THR A 248 -9.84 6.92 -2.62
N ASP A 249 -11.03 7.18 -2.06
CA ASP A 249 -12.31 6.98 -2.76
C ASP A 249 -12.39 7.84 -4.01
N ALA A 250 -12.04 9.12 -3.90
CA ALA A 250 -12.04 10.05 -5.03
C ALA A 250 -11.06 9.62 -6.13
N ALA A 251 -9.88 9.13 -5.76
CA ALA A 251 -8.88 8.63 -6.72
C ALA A 251 -9.36 7.39 -7.48
N ILE A 252 -9.97 6.42 -6.78
CA ILE A 252 -10.53 5.21 -7.42
C ILE A 252 -11.70 5.58 -8.32
N GLN A 253 -12.58 6.47 -7.86
CA GLN A 253 -13.74 6.89 -8.63
C GLN A 253 -13.31 7.65 -9.90
N PHE A 254 -12.33 8.54 -9.78
CA PHE A 254 -11.74 9.23 -10.95
C PHE A 254 -11.21 8.21 -11.98
N PHE A 255 -10.52 7.16 -11.52
CA PHE A 255 -10.03 6.11 -12.41
C PHE A 255 -11.16 5.33 -13.06
N ASP A 256 -12.19 4.96 -12.31
CA ASP A 256 -13.36 4.21 -12.82
C ASP A 256 -14.12 5.00 -13.87
N ASP A 257 -14.32 6.30 -13.66
CA ASP A 257 -15.10 7.18 -14.53
C ASP A 257 -14.36 7.58 -15.82
N HIS A 258 -13.02 7.63 -15.78
CA HIS A 258 -12.25 8.23 -16.88
C HIS A 258 -11.36 7.26 -17.64
N ALA A 259 -11.04 6.08 -17.08
CA ALA A 259 -10.12 5.17 -17.73
C ALA A 259 -10.75 4.40 -18.89
N ASN A 260 -10.03 4.26 -20.00
CA ASN A 260 -10.39 3.34 -21.04
C ASN A 260 -10.16 1.88 -20.62
N PRO A 261 -10.89 0.89 -21.15
CA PRO A 261 -10.65 -0.52 -20.88
C PRO A 261 -9.18 -0.91 -21.15
N GLY A 262 -8.51 -1.46 -20.13
CA GLY A 262 -7.11 -1.84 -20.19
C GLY A 262 -6.10 -0.72 -19.93
N GLU A 263 -6.54 0.52 -19.74
CA GLU A 263 -5.67 1.66 -19.43
C GLU A 263 -5.23 1.64 -17.94
N ARG A 264 -3.98 2.00 -17.65
CA ARG A 264 -3.48 2.12 -16.28
C ARG A 264 -3.74 3.53 -15.75
N PHE A 265 -3.90 3.67 -14.44
CA PHE A 265 -4.19 4.94 -13.76
C PHE A 265 -3.24 6.06 -14.16
N LYS A 266 -1.93 5.80 -14.23
CA LYS A 266 -0.94 6.77 -14.72
C LYS A 266 -1.31 7.34 -16.10
N PHE A 267 -1.65 6.48 -17.05
CA PHE A 267 -1.98 6.90 -18.40
C PHE A 267 -3.35 7.59 -18.48
N THR A 268 -4.28 7.22 -17.61
CA THR A 268 -5.54 7.96 -17.43
C THR A 268 -5.27 9.38 -16.97
N ILE A 269 -4.40 9.56 -15.97
CA ILE A 269 -3.99 10.89 -15.48
C ILE A 269 -3.34 11.71 -16.60
N ASP A 270 -2.42 11.11 -17.35
CA ASP A 270 -1.72 11.80 -18.45
C ASP A 270 -2.66 12.25 -19.57
N ARG A 271 -3.67 11.44 -19.89
CA ARG A 271 -4.64 11.73 -20.94
C ARG A 271 -5.70 12.73 -20.51
N VAL A 272 -6.20 12.61 -19.28
CA VAL A 272 -7.30 13.44 -18.76
C VAL A 272 -6.80 14.79 -18.23
N GLY A 273 -5.56 14.84 -17.74
CA GLY A 273 -4.91 15.98 -17.14
C GLY A 273 -4.70 15.81 -15.63
N ALA A 274 -3.48 16.10 -15.17
CA ALA A 274 -3.12 16.03 -13.75
C ALA A 274 -3.89 17.07 -12.92
N GLU A 275 -4.16 18.24 -13.50
CA GLU A 275 -4.90 19.34 -12.86
C GLU A 275 -6.33 18.91 -12.53
N LYS A 276 -6.98 18.15 -13.42
CA LYS A 276 -8.35 17.65 -13.18
C LYS A 276 -8.38 16.63 -12.03
N LEU A 277 -7.39 15.74 -11.97
CA LEU A 277 -7.26 14.84 -10.81
C LEU A 277 -7.02 15.64 -9.53
N GLN A 278 -6.11 16.61 -9.56
CA GLN A 278 -5.80 17.45 -8.41
C GLN A 278 -7.03 18.21 -7.88
N GLU A 279 -7.87 18.73 -8.77
CA GLU A 279 -9.13 19.39 -8.40
C GLU A 279 -10.07 18.43 -7.65
N VAL A 280 -10.29 17.23 -8.18
CA VAL A 280 -11.11 16.19 -7.55
C VAL A 280 -10.56 15.80 -6.19
N LEU A 281 -9.25 15.60 -6.10
CA LEU A 281 -8.58 15.23 -4.86
C LEU A 281 -8.63 16.34 -3.81
N LYS A 282 -8.48 17.63 -4.21
CA LYS A 282 -8.65 18.79 -3.31
C LYS A 282 -10.08 18.92 -2.80
N GLY A 283 -11.08 18.62 -3.63
CA GLY A 283 -12.48 18.57 -3.18
C GLY A 283 -12.67 17.53 -2.06
N ALA A 284 -12.16 16.31 -2.24
CA ALA A 284 -12.23 15.25 -1.24
C ALA A 284 -11.35 15.51 0.01
N TYR A 285 -10.26 16.26 -0.14
CA TYR A 285 -9.38 16.66 0.95
C TYR A 285 -10.07 17.64 1.89
N ASN A 286 -10.79 18.62 1.34
CA ASN A 286 -11.45 19.68 2.10
C ASN A 286 -12.78 19.25 2.74
N GLY A 287 -13.36 18.11 2.33
CA GLY A 287 -14.59 17.53 2.88
C GLY A 287 -15.77 17.86 2.07
#